data_e44a8db591a879c3eae12b805d642880
#
_entry.id   e44a8db591a879c3eae12b805d642880
#
_cell.length_a   1.000
_cell.length_b   1.000
_cell.length_c   1.000
_cell.angle_alpha   90.00
_cell.angle_beta   90.00
_cell.angle_gamma   90.00
#
_symmetry.space_group_name_H-M   'P 1'
#
loop_
_entity.id
_entity.type
_entity.pdbx_description
1 polymer ?
#
loop_
_entity_poly.entity_id
_entity_poly.type
_entity_poly.pdbx_seq_one_letter_code
_entity_poly.pdbx_strand_id
1 'polypeptide(L)'
;MNERAPERRTHHRTRAQERIDALATPSLPDLLAQVDDLRGRLAAAEQEAGDSRASWQRTAADFANYKRRTEQEREAMLGLANEVLLLKVLTIVDDFDRALAAVPPELAGNGWIEGIVAIDRKLRQLLDSEGLTPIEAVGRPFDPHQHEAVVHEETDAAPDGTVLAELQRGYRIRDRVLRPALVSVALNPGRPATPAQKD
;
A
#
# COMPACT_ATOMS: atom_id res chain seq x y z
N MET A 1 22.96 4.02 105.72
CA MET A 1 22.81 5.07 104.72
C MET A 1 22.21 4.43 103.51
N ASN A 2 20.90 4.64 103.37
CA ASN A 2 20.09 3.87 102.39
C ASN A 2 19.51 4.92 101.42
N GLU A 3 20.12 4.99 100.25
CA GLU A 3 19.72 5.96 99.21
C GLU A 3 18.77 5.21 98.25
N ARG A 4 17.47 5.54 98.33
CA ARG A 4 16.44 5.02 97.40
C ARG A 4 16.45 5.91 96.16
N ALA A 5 16.73 5.30 95.03
CA ALA A 5 16.55 5.90 93.73
C ALA A 5 15.05 6.12 93.38
N PRO A 6 14.67 7.21 92.74
CA PRO A 6 13.27 7.48 92.39
C PRO A 6 12.77 6.57 91.21
N GLU A 7 11.66 5.86 91.47
CA GLU A 7 10.93 5.10 90.47
C GLU A 7 10.41 6.02 89.35
N ARG A 8 10.83 5.81 88.12
CA ARG A 8 10.23 6.42 86.92
C ARG A 8 8.81 5.87 86.74
N ARG A 9 7.80 6.65 87.04
CA ARG A 9 6.42 6.39 86.71
C ARG A 9 6.25 6.45 85.18
N THR A 10 6.15 5.32 84.54
CA THR A 10 5.68 5.18 83.17
C THR A 10 4.19 5.47 83.15
N HIS A 11 3.79 6.63 82.62
CA HIS A 11 2.38 6.96 82.40
C HIS A 11 1.85 5.97 81.29
N HIS A 12 1.17 4.90 81.71
CA HIS A 12 0.35 4.12 80.83
C HIS A 12 -0.79 5.03 80.35
N ARG A 13 -0.79 5.43 79.08
CA ARG A 13 -1.94 6.06 78.45
C ARG A 13 -3.12 5.11 78.55
N THR A 14 -4.22 5.56 79.13
CA THR A 14 -5.46 4.76 79.20
C THR A 14 -6.11 4.69 77.82
N ARG A 15 -6.77 3.58 77.47
CA ARG A 15 -7.55 3.44 76.21
C ARG A 15 -8.54 4.57 75.99
N ALA A 16 -9.01 5.23 77.05
CA ALA A 16 -9.87 6.41 76.97
C ALA A 16 -9.11 7.63 76.46
N GLN A 17 -7.86 7.82 76.84
CA GLN A 17 -7.00 8.90 76.37
C GLN A 17 -6.63 8.71 74.90
N GLU A 18 -6.35 7.47 74.49
CA GLU A 18 -6.10 7.13 73.08
C GLU A 18 -7.34 7.41 72.18
N ARG A 19 -8.54 7.15 72.72
CA ARG A 19 -9.77 7.48 72.02
C ARG A 19 -10.07 8.97 71.96
N ILE A 20 -9.71 9.75 73.00
CA ILE A 20 -9.82 11.19 73.01
C ILE A 20 -8.78 11.82 72.07
N ASP A 21 -7.56 11.32 72.06
CA ASP A 21 -6.50 11.77 71.15
C ASP A 21 -6.86 11.42 69.66
N ALA A 22 -7.55 10.29 69.41
CA ALA A 22 -8.07 9.91 68.10
C ALA A 22 -9.30 10.76 67.65
N LEU A 23 -9.98 11.40 68.61
CA LEU A 23 -11.10 12.33 68.35
C LEU A 23 -10.66 13.78 68.41
N ALA A 24 -9.37 14.05 68.65
CA ALA A 24 -8.83 15.42 68.68
C ALA A 24 -9.05 16.04 67.26
N THR A 25 -9.85 17.08 67.22
CA THR A 25 -10.00 17.89 66.01
C THR A 25 -8.63 18.39 65.60
N PRO A 26 -8.20 18.15 64.36
CA PRO A 26 -6.87 18.61 63.92
C PRO A 26 -6.73 20.09 64.11
N SER A 27 -5.57 20.52 64.58
CA SER A 27 -5.29 21.96 64.78
C SER A 27 -5.31 22.69 63.42
N LEU A 28 -5.56 24.00 63.45
CA LEU A 28 -5.53 24.81 62.23
C LEU A 28 -4.21 24.66 61.42
N PRO A 29 -3.04 24.62 62.03
CA PRO A 29 -1.78 24.34 61.36
C PRO A 29 -1.74 22.96 60.68
N ASP A 30 -2.28 21.90 61.34
CA ASP A 30 -2.31 20.56 60.81
C ASP A 30 -3.23 20.46 59.56
N LEU A 31 -4.38 21.18 59.63
CA LEU A 31 -5.29 21.26 58.46
C LEU A 31 -4.65 22.01 57.29
N LEU A 32 -3.91 23.09 57.57
CA LEU A 32 -3.19 23.83 56.51
C LEU A 32 -2.11 22.95 55.87
N ALA A 33 -1.34 22.21 56.67
CA ALA A 33 -0.33 21.28 56.17
C ALA A 33 -0.96 20.15 55.30
N GLN A 34 -2.11 19.63 55.75
CA GLN A 34 -2.85 18.62 54.94
C GLN A 34 -3.36 19.20 53.63
N VAL A 35 -3.87 20.43 53.61
CA VAL A 35 -4.31 21.12 52.41
C VAL A 35 -3.16 21.30 51.42
N ASP A 36 -1.98 21.72 51.93
CA ASP A 36 -0.80 21.91 51.08
C ASP A 36 -0.26 20.58 50.52
N ASP A 37 -0.24 19.50 51.33
CA ASP A 37 0.08 18.14 50.84
C ASP A 37 -0.90 17.67 49.77
N LEU A 38 -2.22 17.81 50.02
CA LEU A 38 -3.24 17.43 49.05
C LEU A 38 -3.13 18.22 47.74
N ARG A 39 -2.84 19.52 47.81
CA ARG A 39 -2.59 20.36 46.62
C ARG A 39 -1.35 19.88 45.84
N GLY A 40 -0.27 19.56 46.54
CA GLY A 40 0.92 18.99 45.91
C GLY A 40 0.66 17.67 45.21
N ARG A 41 -0.10 16.77 45.89
CA ARG A 41 -0.50 15.48 45.29
C ARG A 41 -1.45 15.64 44.12
N LEU A 42 -2.39 16.58 44.21
CA LEU A 42 -3.30 16.89 43.07
C LEU A 42 -2.52 17.39 41.86
N ALA A 43 -1.61 18.36 42.06
CA ALA A 43 -0.79 18.89 40.97
C ALA A 43 0.07 17.82 40.33
N ALA A 44 0.68 16.91 41.11
CA ALA A 44 1.46 15.80 40.59
C ALA A 44 0.58 14.81 39.80
N ALA A 45 -0.62 14.48 40.31
CA ALA A 45 -1.55 13.58 39.63
C ALA A 45 -2.11 14.19 38.31
N GLU A 46 -2.38 15.49 38.31
CA GLU A 46 -2.80 16.22 37.10
C GLU A 46 -1.70 16.24 36.05
N GLN A 47 -0.46 16.45 36.46
CA GLN A 47 0.70 16.38 35.54
C GLN A 47 0.86 14.99 34.96
N GLU A 48 0.84 13.92 35.77
CA GLU A 48 0.95 12.55 35.34
C GLU A 48 -0.21 12.15 34.37
N ALA A 49 -1.44 12.58 34.69
CA ALA A 49 -2.59 12.39 33.84
C ALA A 49 -2.45 13.13 32.50
N GLY A 50 -1.88 14.34 32.51
CA GLY A 50 -1.57 15.11 31.31
C GLY A 50 -0.56 14.41 30.41
N ASP A 51 0.55 13.97 30.98
CA ASP A 51 1.63 13.27 30.28
C ASP A 51 1.14 11.92 29.71
N SER A 52 0.35 11.19 30.50
CA SER A 52 -0.27 9.94 30.07
C SER A 52 -1.23 10.13 28.90
N ARG A 53 -2.07 11.19 28.95
CA ARG A 53 -2.97 11.54 27.84
C ARG A 53 -2.19 11.91 26.57
N ALA A 54 -1.15 12.72 26.70
CA ALA A 54 -0.31 13.12 25.57
C ALA A 54 0.39 11.91 24.94
N SER A 55 0.92 11.00 25.77
CA SER A 55 1.52 9.74 25.31
C SER A 55 0.49 8.85 24.60
N TRP A 56 -0.69 8.69 25.18
CA TRP A 56 -1.77 7.92 24.56
C TRP A 56 -2.20 8.49 23.21
N GLN A 57 -2.38 9.82 23.12
CA GLN A 57 -2.74 10.49 21.88
C GLN A 57 -1.68 10.27 20.79
N ARG A 58 -0.40 10.36 21.15
CA ARG A 58 0.71 10.10 20.22
C ARG A 58 0.68 8.65 19.73
N THR A 59 0.58 7.70 20.65
CA THR A 59 0.52 6.28 20.31
C THR A 59 -0.71 5.94 19.43
N ALA A 60 -1.86 6.54 19.72
CA ALA A 60 -3.07 6.36 18.92
C ALA A 60 -2.90 6.91 17.49
N ALA A 61 -2.25 8.09 17.36
CA ALA A 61 -1.94 8.66 16.05
C ALA A 61 -0.94 7.79 15.27
N ASP A 62 0.11 7.31 15.93
CA ASP A 62 1.11 6.43 15.33
C ASP A 62 0.48 5.10 14.86
N PHE A 63 -0.40 4.53 15.68
CA PHE A 63 -1.13 3.32 15.33
C PHE A 63 -2.08 3.52 14.13
N ALA A 64 -2.79 4.65 14.08
CA ALA A 64 -3.64 4.99 12.95
C ALA A 64 -2.82 5.15 11.65
N ASN A 65 -1.67 5.81 11.71
CA ASN A 65 -0.76 5.96 10.59
C ASN A 65 -0.17 4.60 10.15
N TYR A 66 0.23 3.77 11.10
CA TYR A 66 0.73 2.42 10.82
C TYR A 66 -0.33 1.58 10.11
N LYS A 67 -1.57 1.55 10.63
CA LYS A 67 -2.68 0.81 10.01
C LYS A 67 -2.93 1.24 8.58
N ARG A 68 -3.01 2.56 8.32
CA ARG A 68 -3.21 3.10 6.97
C ARG A 68 -2.08 2.69 6.03
N ARG A 69 -0.81 2.81 6.48
CA ARG A 69 0.36 2.42 5.68
C ARG A 69 0.34 0.92 5.36
N THR A 70 0.07 0.08 6.35
CA THR A 70 0.02 -1.38 6.16
C THR A 70 -1.07 -1.80 5.18
N GLU A 71 -2.24 -1.15 5.22
CA GLU A 71 -3.30 -1.43 4.26
C GLU A 71 -2.91 -1.01 2.83
N GLN A 72 -2.29 0.16 2.67
CA GLN A 72 -1.74 0.59 1.38
C GLN A 72 -0.66 -0.35 0.84
N GLU A 73 0.26 -0.80 1.70
CA GLU A 73 1.30 -1.76 1.34
C GLU A 73 0.70 -3.11 0.92
N ARG A 74 -0.34 -3.56 1.62
CA ARG A 74 -1.08 -4.79 1.29
C ARG A 74 -1.78 -4.69 -0.05
N GLU A 75 -2.50 -3.61 -0.31
CA GLU A 75 -3.16 -3.36 -1.60
C GLU A 75 -2.15 -3.29 -2.75
N ALA A 76 -1.02 -2.61 -2.55
CA ALA A 76 0.07 -2.56 -3.53
C ALA A 76 0.66 -3.94 -3.81
N MET A 77 0.88 -4.75 -2.77
CA MET A 77 1.43 -6.11 -2.91
C MET A 77 0.46 -7.03 -3.67
N LEU A 78 -0.84 -6.95 -3.38
CA LEU A 78 -1.85 -7.70 -4.12
C LEU A 78 -1.91 -7.27 -5.60
N GLY A 79 -1.78 -5.98 -5.86
CA GLY A 79 -1.68 -5.44 -7.23
C GLY A 79 -0.49 -6.03 -7.99
N LEU A 80 0.70 -6.01 -7.40
CA LEU A 80 1.92 -6.57 -8.00
C LEU A 80 1.81 -8.09 -8.25
N ALA A 81 1.23 -8.84 -7.30
CA ALA A 81 1.04 -10.29 -7.47
C ALA A 81 0.12 -10.60 -8.66
N ASN A 82 -0.97 -9.84 -8.82
CA ASN A 82 -1.87 -9.97 -9.97
C ASN A 82 -1.16 -9.64 -11.28
N GLU A 83 -0.35 -8.59 -11.33
CA GLU A 83 0.41 -8.22 -12.53
C GLU A 83 1.37 -9.31 -12.98
N VAL A 84 2.12 -9.91 -12.04
CA VAL A 84 3.02 -11.03 -12.35
C VAL A 84 2.25 -12.22 -12.91
N LEU A 85 1.06 -12.52 -12.37
CA LEU A 85 0.20 -13.58 -12.89
C LEU A 85 -0.30 -13.24 -14.30
N LEU A 86 -0.78 -12.01 -14.52
CA LEU A 86 -1.28 -11.55 -15.80
C LEU A 86 -0.19 -11.59 -16.88
N LEU A 87 1.04 -11.20 -16.58
CA LEU A 87 2.18 -11.33 -17.50
C LEU A 87 2.42 -12.79 -17.93
N LYS A 88 2.30 -13.75 -17.02
CA LYS A 88 2.42 -15.17 -17.34
C LYS A 88 1.26 -15.64 -18.21
N VAL A 89 0.04 -15.19 -17.96
CA VAL A 89 -1.12 -15.50 -18.78
C VAL A 89 -0.98 -14.92 -20.19
N LEU A 90 -0.44 -13.69 -20.31
CA LEU A 90 -0.16 -13.06 -21.60
C LEU A 90 0.83 -13.88 -22.44
N THR A 91 1.79 -14.58 -21.83
CA THR A 91 2.68 -15.49 -22.57
C THR A 91 1.90 -16.63 -23.23
N ILE A 92 0.88 -17.14 -22.54
CA ILE A 92 -0.01 -18.19 -23.11
C ILE A 92 -0.85 -17.61 -24.25
N VAL A 93 -1.33 -16.37 -24.12
CA VAL A 93 -2.06 -15.68 -25.21
C VAL A 93 -1.19 -15.52 -26.44
N ASP A 94 0.09 -15.14 -26.27
CA ASP A 94 1.05 -15.04 -27.37
C ASP A 94 1.27 -16.40 -28.06
N ASP A 95 1.28 -17.49 -27.28
CA ASP A 95 1.37 -18.84 -27.84
C ASP A 95 0.14 -19.20 -28.65
N PHE A 96 -1.08 -18.81 -28.20
CA PHE A 96 -2.30 -18.96 -28.99
C PHE A 96 -2.26 -18.12 -30.28
N ASP A 97 -1.84 -16.85 -30.22
CA ASP A 97 -1.70 -16.02 -31.41
C ASP A 97 -0.78 -16.65 -32.44
N ARG A 98 0.37 -17.14 -32.00
CA ARG A 98 1.35 -17.80 -32.86
C ARG A 98 0.80 -19.11 -33.45
N ALA A 99 0.12 -19.92 -32.63
CA ALA A 99 -0.49 -21.17 -33.09
C ALA A 99 -1.60 -20.93 -34.11
N LEU A 100 -2.49 -19.98 -33.85
CA LEU A 100 -3.59 -19.62 -34.77
C LEU A 100 -3.07 -18.99 -36.05
N ALA A 101 -2.02 -18.19 -36.01
CA ALA A 101 -1.38 -17.64 -37.23
C ALA A 101 -0.71 -18.71 -38.10
N ALA A 102 -0.30 -19.83 -37.51
CA ALA A 102 0.32 -20.95 -38.21
C ALA A 102 -0.69 -21.97 -38.78
N VAL A 103 -2.01 -21.77 -38.57
CA VAL A 103 -3.04 -22.67 -39.07
C VAL A 103 -3.09 -22.59 -40.59
N PRO A 104 -2.92 -23.73 -41.33
CA PRO A 104 -3.08 -23.75 -42.76
C PRO A 104 -4.50 -23.34 -43.19
N PRO A 105 -4.66 -22.60 -44.31
CA PRO A 105 -5.98 -22.14 -44.78
C PRO A 105 -6.99 -23.27 -44.98
N GLU A 106 -6.52 -24.45 -45.32
CA GLU A 106 -7.36 -25.64 -45.56
C GLU A 106 -8.03 -26.17 -44.28
N LEU A 107 -7.46 -25.83 -43.11
CA LEU A 107 -7.98 -26.23 -41.81
C LEU A 107 -8.78 -25.12 -41.12
N ALA A 108 -8.84 -23.92 -41.66
CA ALA A 108 -9.48 -22.76 -41.02
C ALA A 108 -10.97 -22.99 -40.68
N GLY A 109 -11.69 -23.83 -41.46
CA GLY A 109 -13.09 -24.21 -41.22
C GLY A 109 -13.26 -25.51 -40.43
N ASN A 110 -12.20 -26.05 -39.84
CA ASN A 110 -12.28 -27.26 -39.03
C ASN A 110 -12.89 -26.96 -37.66
N GLY A 111 -13.92 -27.69 -37.24
CA GLY A 111 -14.60 -27.48 -35.94
C GLY A 111 -13.69 -27.58 -34.74
N TRP A 112 -12.55 -28.28 -34.82
CA TRP A 112 -11.54 -28.30 -33.78
C TRP A 112 -10.81 -26.95 -33.66
N ILE A 113 -10.44 -26.33 -34.79
CA ILE A 113 -9.83 -24.99 -34.84
C ILE A 113 -10.82 -23.94 -34.35
N GLU A 114 -12.10 -24.01 -34.73
CA GLU A 114 -13.15 -23.16 -34.24
C GLU A 114 -13.27 -23.24 -32.70
N GLY A 115 -13.14 -24.45 -32.14
CA GLY A 115 -13.09 -24.67 -30.70
C GLY A 115 -11.92 -23.95 -30.03
N ILE A 116 -10.72 -23.98 -30.62
CA ILE A 116 -9.54 -23.26 -30.10
C ILE A 116 -9.74 -21.74 -30.17
N VAL A 117 -10.25 -21.22 -31.28
CA VAL A 117 -10.59 -19.79 -31.44
C VAL A 117 -11.61 -19.35 -30.40
N ALA A 118 -12.58 -20.18 -30.04
CA ALA A 118 -13.54 -19.91 -29.01
C ALA A 118 -12.90 -19.85 -27.61
N ILE A 119 -11.90 -20.69 -27.34
CA ILE A 119 -11.11 -20.66 -26.09
C ILE A 119 -10.28 -19.38 -26.02
N ASP A 120 -9.56 -19.02 -27.08
CA ASP A 120 -8.79 -17.78 -27.17
C ASP A 120 -9.68 -16.54 -26.88
N ARG A 121 -10.85 -16.51 -27.54
CA ARG A 121 -11.82 -15.43 -27.31
C ARG A 121 -12.25 -15.32 -25.85
N LYS A 122 -12.52 -16.44 -25.17
CA LYS A 122 -12.88 -16.45 -23.76
C LYS A 122 -11.72 -15.97 -22.88
N LEU A 123 -10.49 -16.34 -23.22
CA LEU A 123 -9.31 -15.90 -22.48
C LEU A 123 -9.13 -14.39 -22.60
N ARG A 124 -9.32 -13.82 -23.81
CA ARG A 124 -9.27 -12.36 -24.01
C ARG A 124 -10.39 -11.63 -23.27
N GLN A 125 -11.60 -12.18 -23.26
CA GLN A 125 -12.71 -11.62 -22.46
C GLN A 125 -12.40 -11.64 -20.96
N LEU A 126 -11.74 -12.69 -20.46
CA LEU A 126 -11.30 -12.73 -19.07
C LEU A 126 -10.28 -11.62 -18.79
N LEU A 127 -9.27 -11.45 -19.65
CA LEU A 127 -8.26 -10.40 -19.51
C LEU A 127 -8.89 -8.99 -19.54
N ASP A 128 -9.84 -8.76 -20.43
CA ASP A 128 -10.59 -7.49 -20.50
C ASP A 128 -11.39 -7.24 -19.22
N SER A 129 -12.04 -8.28 -18.65
CA SER A 129 -12.75 -8.16 -17.36
C SER A 129 -11.82 -7.83 -16.18
N GLU A 130 -10.55 -8.20 -16.26
CA GLU A 130 -9.51 -7.81 -15.30
C GLU A 130 -8.93 -6.39 -15.57
N GLY A 131 -9.45 -5.71 -16.60
CA GLY A 131 -9.08 -4.35 -16.97
C GLY A 131 -7.81 -4.25 -17.82
N LEU A 132 -7.42 -5.33 -18.50
CA LEU A 132 -6.36 -5.28 -19.50
C LEU A 132 -6.94 -4.81 -20.85
N THR A 133 -6.25 -3.85 -21.44
CA THR A 133 -6.57 -3.37 -22.79
C THR A 133 -5.37 -3.50 -23.70
N PRO A 134 -5.53 -3.99 -24.93
CA PRO A 134 -4.42 -4.07 -25.88
C PRO A 134 -3.97 -2.66 -26.30
N ILE A 135 -2.67 -2.53 -26.58
CA ILE A 135 -2.10 -1.31 -27.15
C ILE A 135 -2.24 -1.41 -28.67
N GLU A 136 -2.91 -0.44 -29.27
CA GLU A 136 -3.01 -0.33 -30.72
C GLU A 136 -1.73 0.33 -31.27
N ALA A 137 -0.80 -0.47 -31.74
CA ALA A 137 0.50 0.02 -32.18
C ALA A 137 0.59 0.23 -33.69
N VAL A 138 0.04 -0.67 -34.51
CA VAL A 138 0.23 -0.69 -35.97
C VAL A 138 -0.33 0.58 -36.64
N GLY A 139 0.49 1.20 -37.47
CA GLY A 139 0.16 2.45 -38.19
C GLY A 139 0.26 3.70 -37.35
N ARG A 140 0.63 3.60 -36.07
CA ARG A 140 0.83 4.75 -35.18
C ARG A 140 2.31 5.15 -35.12
N PRO A 141 2.62 6.40 -34.75
CA PRO A 141 3.98 6.81 -34.44
C PRO A 141 4.55 5.95 -33.27
N PHE A 142 5.79 5.62 -33.36
CA PHE A 142 6.50 4.92 -32.26
C PHE A 142 6.53 5.77 -30.99
N ASP A 143 6.10 5.19 -29.88
CA ASP A 143 6.10 5.78 -28.55
C ASP A 143 6.91 4.89 -27.60
N PRO A 144 8.07 5.33 -27.10
CA PRO A 144 8.92 4.54 -26.20
C PRO A 144 8.23 4.14 -24.88
N HIS A 145 7.16 4.82 -24.49
CA HIS A 145 6.40 4.47 -23.27
C HIS A 145 5.47 3.28 -23.46
N GLN A 146 5.09 2.97 -24.71
CA GLN A 146 4.10 1.94 -25.03
C GLN A 146 4.65 0.85 -25.97
N HIS A 147 5.73 1.16 -26.69
CA HIS A 147 6.29 0.30 -27.74
C HIS A 147 7.77 0.01 -27.46
N GLU A 148 8.20 -1.19 -27.87
CA GLU A 148 9.60 -1.60 -27.91
C GLU A 148 9.95 -1.98 -29.35
N ALA A 149 10.81 -1.17 -29.99
CA ALA A 149 11.26 -1.42 -31.36
C ALA A 149 12.35 -2.51 -31.37
N VAL A 150 12.03 -3.67 -31.96
CA VAL A 150 12.99 -4.77 -32.09
C VAL A 150 13.53 -4.91 -33.50
N VAL A 151 12.82 -4.37 -34.50
CA VAL A 151 13.22 -4.38 -35.91
C VAL A 151 13.02 -2.99 -36.50
N HIS A 152 13.99 -2.53 -37.29
CA HIS A 152 13.85 -1.35 -38.13
C HIS A 152 13.86 -1.80 -39.57
N GLU A 153 12.85 -1.40 -40.34
CA GLU A 153 12.69 -1.79 -41.74
C GLU A 153 12.81 -0.56 -42.63
N GLU A 154 13.76 -0.59 -43.56
CA GLU A 154 13.88 0.46 -44.55
C GLU A 154 12.70 0.39 -45.52
N THR A 155 11.89 1.43 -45.59
CA THR A 155 10.69 1.46 -46.43
C THR A 155 10.26 2.87 -46.79
N ASP A 156 9.84 3.05 -48.03
CA ASP A 156 9.23 4.30 -48.51
C ASP A 156 7.70 4.35 -48.31
N ALA A 157 7.11 3.23 -47.88
CA ALA A 157 5.65 3.08 -47.76
C ALA A 157 5.06 3.86 -46.56
N ALA A 158 5.88 4.15 -45.54
CA ALA A 158 5.43 4.84 -44.31
C ALA A 158 6.41 5.93 -43.92
N PRO A 159 5.94 6.96 -43.17
CA PRO A 159 6.83 7.95 -42.57
C PRO A 159 7.82 7.29 -41.60
N ASP A 160 9.01 7.92 -41.43
CA ASP A 160 10.01 7.49 -40.47
C ASP A 160 9.40 7.39 -39.07
N GLY A 161 9.78 6.37 -38.31
CA GLY A 161 9.28 6.16 -36.96
C GLY A 161 7.82 5.64 -36.87
N THR A 162 7.21 5.25 -37.99
CA THR A 162 5.87 4.62 -37.96
C THR A 162 5.98 3.14 -37.64
N VAL A 163 5.10 2.63 -36.75
CA VAL A 163 5.01 1.20 -36.46
C VAL A 163 4.41 0.46 -37.67
N LEU A 164 5.17 -0.44 -38.26
CA LEU A 164 4.77 -1.22 -39.43
C LEU A 164 4.03 -2.49 -39.07
N ALA A 165 4.53 -3.23 -38.09
CA ALA A 165 3.94 -4.47 -37.64
C ALA A 165 4.10 -4.62 -36.11
N GLU A 166 3.15 -5.34 -35.54
CA GLU A 166 3.19 -5.76 -34.14
C GLU A 166 3.64 -7.22 -34.10
N LEU A 167 4.81 -7.48 -33.52
CA LEU A 167 5.38 -8.84 -33.40
C LEU A 167 4.87 -9.54 -32.14
N GLN A 168 4.58 -8.73 -31.09
CA GLN A 168 3.97 -9.20 -29.87
C GLN A 168 3.08 -8.09 -29.31
N ARG A 169 1.87 -8.45 -28.92
CA ARG A 169 0.89 -7.47 -28.45
C ARG A 169 1.30 -6.85 -27.13
N GLY A 170 1.24 -5.51 -27.08
CA GLY A 170 1.31 -4.74 -25.86
C GLY A 170 0.00 -4.72 -25.11
N TYR A 171 0.08 -4.60 -23.78
CA TYR A 171 -1.09 -4.50 -22.92
C TYR A 171 -0.93 -3.45 -21.84
N ARG A 172 -2.02 -2.75 -21.55
CA ARG A 172 -2.15 -1.83 -20.45
C ARG A 172 -3.13 -2.37 -19.43
N ILE A 173 -2.86 -2.08 -18.16
CA ILE A 173 -3.82 -2.28 -17.08
C ILE A 173 -4.18 -0.93 -16.50
N ARG A 174 -5.46 -0.51 -16.63
CA ARG A 174 -5.88 0.85 -16.29
C ARG A 174 -5.03 1.89 -17.04
N ASP A 175 -4.31 2.75 -16.32
CA ASP A 175 -3.50 3.84 -16.91
C ASP A 175 -2.00 3.48 -17.05
N ARG A 176 -1.61 2.23 -16.73
CA ARG A 176 -0.22 1.80 -16.74
C ARG A 176 0.04 0.74 -17.80
N VAL A 177 1.16 0.86 -18.53
CA VAL A 177 1.64 -0.17 -19.43
C VAL A 177 2.12 -1.36 -18.59
N LEU A 178 1.49 -2.51 -18.78
CA LEU A 178 1.89 -3.77 -18.14
C LEU A 178 3.01 -4.46 -18.94
N ARG A 179 2.90 -4.41 -20.28
CA ARG A 179 3.89 -4.93 -21.22
C ARG A 179 3.85 -4.08 -22.49
N PRO A 180 4.99 -3.53 -22.97
CA PRO A 180 5.02 -2.79 -24.23
C PRO A 180 4.71 -3.72 -25.42
N ALA A 181 4.24 -3.14 -26.51
CA ALA A 181 4.13 -3.86 -27.78
C ALA A 181 5.52 -4.00 -28.41
N LEU A 182 5.92 -5.22 -28.78
CA LEU A 182 7.13 -5.41 -29.59
C LEU A 182 6.78 -5.17 -31.06
N VAL A 183 7.47 -4.21 -31.68
CA VAL A 183 7.09 -3.70 -32.98
C VAL A 183 8.28 -3.65 -33.96
N SER A 184 7.97 -3.72 -35.27
CA SER A 184 8.84 -3.22 -36.31
C SER A 184 8.50 -1.77 -36.64
N VAL A 185 9.54 -0.97 -36.90
CA VAL A 185 9.42 0.50 -37.11
C VAL A 185 10.01 0.88 -38.46
N ALA A 186 9.33 1.72 -39.19
CA ALA A 186 9.83 2.27 -40.47
C ALA A 186 11.08 3.11 -40.25
N LEU A 187 12.11 2.84 -41.04
CA LEU A 187 13.27 3.70 -41.20
C LEU A 187 13.17 4.40 -42.56
N ASN A 188 12.79 5.67 -42.57
CA ASN A 188 12.61 6.45 -43.80
C ASN A 188 13.14 7.88 -43.61
N PRO A 189 14.46 8.07 -43.73
CA PRO A 189 15.07 9.39 -43.50
C PRO A 189 14.63 10.46 -44.51
N GLY A 190 14.04 10.05 -45.63
CA GLY A 190 13.49 10.97 -46.65
C GLY A 190 12.08 11.50 -46.33
N ARG A 191 11.37 10.88 -45.37
CA ARG A 191 10.01 11.25 -44.98
C ARG A 191 9.86 11.26 -43.46
N PRO A 192 10.26 12.35 -42.76
CA PRO A 192 10.30 12.40 -41.31
C PRO A 192 8.93 12.12 -40.69
N ALA A 193 8.92 11.56 -39.51
CA ALA A 193 7.74 11.24 -38.72
C ALA A 193 6.86 12.47 -38.52
N THR A 194 5.55 12.30 -38.65
CA THR A 194 4.59 13.32 -38.19
C THR A 194 4.59 13.31 -36.67
N PRO A 195 4.86 14.45 -35.99
CA PRO A 195 4.89 14.46 -34.51
C PRO A 195 3.53 14.01 -33.97
N ALA A 196 3.57 13.12 -32.98
CA ALA A 196 2.39 12.65 -32.27
C ALA A 196 1.65 13.89 -31.71
N GLN A 197 0.38 14.06 -32.07
CA GLN A 197 -0.49 15.02 -31.39
C GLN A 197 -0.61 14.62 -29.94
N LYS A 198 -0.18 15.49 -29.03
CA LYS A 198 -0.48 15.38 -27.60
C LYS A 198 -1.94 15.78 -27.42
N ASP A 199 -2.78 14.78 -27.16
CA ASP A 199 -4.09 15.00 -26.54
C ASP A 199 -3.95 15.08 -25.01
#